data_a238e78a6b14e2fec977638d7961afde
#
_entry.id   a238e78a6b14e2fec977638d7961afde
#
_cell.length_a   1.000
_cell.length_b   1.000
_cell.length_c   1.000
_cell.angle_alpha   90.00
_cell.angle_beta   90.00
_cell.angle_gamma   90.00
#
_symmetry.space_group_name_H-M   'P 1'
#
loop_
_entity.id
_entity.type
_entity.pdbx_description
1 polymer ?
#
loop_
_entity_poly.entity_id
_entity_poly.type
_entity_poly.pdbx_seq_one_letter_code
_entity_poly.pdbx_strand_id
1 'polypeptide(L)'
;MTAMDLKLIKMVSDHYWIKSDTVVDKLSFKGRTLYNKYEKVNKPLNQQVINQHIKGEITVAHSLINSRDKVENIVIDYNGRDPQRFYHRAQLLLREEGYINFTAFETKTEGHLHLYIHKGHTTLQEAYQLGKMISMKLAAKMPKQWRVFPTQDLPLEYNILNLPQAVYAKERGASWSKHM
;
A
#
# COMPACT_ATOMS: atom_id res chain seq x y z
N MET A 1 -4.91 10.65 11.45
CA MET A 1 -5.79 9.92 10.52
C MET A 1 -7.06 9.50 11.23
N THR A 2 -8.18 9.57 10.58
CA THR A 2 -9.48 9.17 11.12
C THR A 2 -10.02 7.96 10.35
N ALA A 3 -11.10 7.35 10.86
CA ALA A 3 -11.81 6.29 10.12
C ALA A 3 -12.26 6.76 8.73
N MET A 4 -12.61 8.05 8.60
CA MET A 4 -13.03 8.64 7.35
C MET A 4 -11.90 8.64 6.32
N ASP A 5 -10.66 8.92 6.76
CA ASP A 5 -9.49 8.91 5.86
C ASP A 5 -9.18 7.50 5.37
N LEU A 6 -9.36 6.49 6.22
CA LEU A 6 -9.17 5.09 5.81
C LEU A 6 -10.19 4.62 4.80
N LYS A 7 -11.36 5.26 4.73
CA LYS A 7 -12.36 4.94 3.71
C LYS A 7 -11.91 5.31 2.29
N LEU A 8 -10.85 6.09 2.17
CA LEU A 8 -10.22 6.34 0.88
C LEU A 8 -9.58 5.07 0.32
N ILE A 9 -9.29 4.11 1.17
CA ILE A 9 -8.72 2.82 0.78
C ILE A 9 -9.83 1.76 0.85
N LYS A 10 -10.14 1.16 -0.26
CA LYS A 10 -11.01 -0.01 -0.29
C LYS A 10 -10.17 -1.23 0.05
N MET A 11 -10.12 -1.56 1.34
CA MET A 11 -9.22 -2.59 1.83
C MET A 11 -9.95 -3.86 2.24
N VAL A 12 -9.22 -4.98 2.26
CA VAL A 12 -9.66 -6.21 2.88
C VAL A 12 -9.71 -6.00 4.39
N SER A 13 -10.88 -6.13 5.00
CA SER A 13 -11.11 -5.79 6.41
C SER A 13 -11.74 -6.90 7.24
N ASP A 14 -11.95 -8.09 6.66
CA ASP A 14 -12.48 -9.25 7.39
C ASP A 14 -11.44 -9.90 8.29
N HIS A 15 -10.19 -9.56 8.12
CA HIS A 15 -9.07 -9.93 8.95
C HIS A 15 -8.01 -8.84 8.90
N TYR A 16 -7.01 -8.92 9.76
CA TYR A 16 -5.87 -8.01 9.76
C TYR A 16 -4.65 -8.70 10.35
N TRP A 17 -3.53 -8.01 10.34
CA TRP A 17 -2.26 -8.53 10.84
C TRP A 17 -1.71 -7.59 11.89
N ILE A 18 -1.06 -8.13 12.92
CA ILE A 18 -0.38 -7.34 13.95
C ILE A 18 1.08 -7.72 13.96
N LYS A 19 1.95 -6.73 13.92
CA LYS A 19 3.40 -6.94 13.99
C LYS A 19 3.82 -7.39 15.39
N SER A 20 4.58 -8.48 15.45
CA SER A 20 5.19 -9.01 16.67
C SER A 20 6.63 -8.57 16.77
N ASP A 21 7.18 -8.57 17.97
CA ASP A 21 8.61 -8.30 18.21
C ASP A 21 9.48 -9.48 17.77
N THR A 22 8.89 -10.66 17.64
CA THR A 22 9.61 -11.90 17.28
C THR A 22 9.08 -12.46 15.97
N VAL A 23 9.87 -13.37 15.37
CA VAL A 23 9.42 -14.10 14.18
C VAL A 23 8.28 -15.03 14.56
N VAL A 24 7.15 -14.86 13.89
CA VAL A 24 5.94 -15.68 14.07
C VAL A 24 6.01 -16.91 13.19
N ASP A 25 6.55 -16.77 11.98
CA ASP A 25 6.61 -17.84 11.00
C ASP A 25 7.84 -17.71 10.12
N LYS A 26 8.32 -18.85 9.62
CA LYS A 26 9.47 -18.94 8.75
C LYS A 26 9.15 -19.90 7.60
N LEU A 27 9.34 -19.45 6.36
CA LEU A 27 9.02 -20.28 5.20
C LEU A 27 10.04 -20.09 4.09
N SER A 28 10.12 -21.09 3.21
CA SER A 28 10.89 -21.00 1.97
C SER A 28 9.98 -20.61 0.82
N PHE A 29 10.42 -19.63 0.03
CA PHE A 29 9.67 -19.17 -1.13
C PHE A 29 10.66 -18.72 -2.20
N LYS A 30 10.56 -19.29 -3.40
CA LYS A 30 11.41 -18.98 -4.56
C LYS A 30 12.90 -18.98 -4.22
N GLY A 31 13.34 -20.00 -3.47
CA GLY A 31 14.75 -20.17 -3.12
C GLY A 31 15.25 -19.25 -2.01
N ARG A 32 14.37 -18.50 -1.37
CA ARG A 32 14.69 -17.62 -0.24
C ARG A 32 14.00 -18.07 1.01
N THR A 33 14.60 -17.79 2.17
CA THR A 33 13.94 -17.95 3.47
C THR A 33 13.29 -16.62 3.85
N LEU A 34 11.99 -16.65 4.09
CA LEU A 34 11.22 -15.49 4.53
C LEU A 34 10.90 -15.62 6.01
N TYR A 35 11.06 -14.52 6.74
CA TYR A 35 10.77 -14.44 8.16
C TYR A 35 9.60 -13.50 8.35
N ASN A 36 8.44 -14.05 8.75
CA ASN A 36 7.25 -13.28 9.00
C ASN A 36 7.16 -12.88 10.47
N LYS A 37 7.09 -11.58 10.73
CA LYS A 37 6.89 -11.03 12.08
C LYS A 37 5.45 -10.59 12.32
N TYR A 38 4.53 -10.88 11.42
CA TYR A 38 3.14 -10.47 11.53
C TYR A 38 2.26 -11.66 11.88
N GLU A 39 1.39 -11.48 12.87
CA GLU A 39 0.41 -12.48 13.28
C GLU A 39 -0.94 -12.12 12.69
N LYS A 40 -1.58 -13.10 12.03
CA LYS A 40 -2.90 -12.91 11.43
C LYS A 40 -3.98 -13.00 12.51
N VAL A 41 -4.86 -12.02 12.54
CA VAL A 41 -6.03 -11.98 13.40
C VAL A 41 -7.27 -12.18 12.57
N ASN A 42 -7.95 -13.32 12.74
CA ASN A 42 -9.14 -13.69 11.97
C ASN A 42 -10.40 -13.07 12.58
N LYS A 43 -10.41 -11.74 12.65
CA LYS A 43 -11.53 -10.93 13.11
C LYS A 43 -11.60 -9.68 12.23
N PRO A 44 -12.79 -9.09 12.08
CA PRO A 44 -12.91 -7.84 11.32
C PRO A 44 -12.08 -6.72 11.96
N LEU A 45 -11.45 -5.94 11.10
CA LEU A 45 -10.73 -4.73 11.51
C LEU A 45 -11.75 -3.71 12.02
N ASN A 46 -11.57 -3.23 13.24
CA ASN A 46 -12.47 -2.27 13.86
C ASN A 46 -11.77 -0.96 14.24
N GLN A 47 -12.55 0.03 14.61
CA GLN A 47 -12.04 1.36 14.92
C GLN A 47 -11.07 1.37 16.11
N GLN A 48 -11.29 0.51 17.11
CA GLN A 48 -10.41 0.42 18.27
C GLN A 48 -8.99 -0.02 17.87
N VAL A 49 -8.89 -1.03 17.02
CA VAL A 49 -7.59 -1.52 16.51
C VAL A 49 -6.91 -0.43 15.69
N ILE A 50 -7.66 0.26 14.84
CA ILE A 50 -7.14 1.38 14.04
C ILE A 50 -6.60 2.47 14.95
N ASN A 51 -7.32 2.83 16.00
CA ASN A 51 -6.89 3.86 16.95
C ASN A 51 -5.60 3.46 17.66
N GLN A 52 -5.46 2.20 18.05
CA GLN A 52 -4.23 1.69 18.65
C GLN A 52 -3.04 1.81 17.68
N HIS A 53 -3.27 1.54 16.40
CA HIS A 53 -2.25 1.70 15.36
C HIS A 53 -1.85 3.17 15.21
N ILE A 54 -2.83 4.08 15.13
CA ILE A 54 -2.57 5.51 14.98
C ILE A 54 -1.78 6.07 16.17
N LYS A 55 -2.10 5.59 17.38
CA LYS A 55 -1.40 6.01 18.60
C LYS A 55 0.00 5.39 18.75
N GLY A 56 0.35 4.43 17.89
CA GLY A 56 1.64 3.77 17.97
C GLY A 56 1.73 2.65 19.00
N GLU A 57 0.61 2.23 19.57
CA GLU A 57 0.57 1.14 20.54
C GLU A 57 0.84 -0.22 19.89
N ILE A 58 0.35 -0.40 18.66
CA ILE A 58 0.57 -1.59 17.83
C ILE A 58 0.81 -1.16 16.40
N THR A 59 1.33 -2.07 15.59
CA THR A 59 1.43 -1.88 14.14
C THR A 59 0.51 -2.88 13.46
N VAL A 60 -0.46 -2.36 12.73
CA VAL A 60 -1.47 -3.15 12.01
C VAL A 60 -1.18 -3.12 10.52
N ALA A 61 -1.32 -4.27 9.86
CA ALA A 61 -1.22 -4.38 8.42
C ALA A 61 -2.51 -4.96 7.85
N HIS A 62 -2.77 -4.64 6.58
CA HIS A 62 -3.92 -5.18 5.84
C HIS A 62 -3.45 -5.97 4.63
N SER A 63 -4.26 -6.94 4.22
CA SER A 63 -4.00 -7.73 3.01
C SER A 63 -4.36 -6.95 1.77
N LEU A 64 -3.55 -7.07 0.72
CA LEU A 64 -3.79 -6.44 -0.57
C LEU A 64 -4.56 -7.33 -1.53
N ILE A 65 -4.56 -8.63 -1.30
CA ILE A 65 -5.23 -9.62 -2.15
C ILE A 65 -6.40 -10.19 -1.35
N ASN A 66 -7.60 -10.14 -1.93
CA ASN A 66 -8.80 -10.65 -1.25
C ASN A 66 -8.96 -12.17 -1.46
N SER A 67 -9.99 -12.74 -0.84
CA SER A 67 -10.27 -14.18 -0.89
C SER A 67 -10.62 -14.71 -2.29
N ARG A 68 -10.89 -13.82 -3.23
CA ARG A 68 -11.18 -14.16 -4.63
C ARG A 68 -9.98 -13.95 -5.53
N ASP A 69 -8.79 -13.77 -4.95
CA ASP A 69 -7.55 -13.47 -5.67
C ASP A 69 -7.66 -12.19 -6.54
N LYS A 70 -8.37 -11.20 -6.03
CA LYS A 70 -8.52 -9.89 -6.69
C LYS A 70 -7.84 -8.81 -5.86
N VAL A 71 -7.50 -7.73 -6.54
CA VAL A 71 -6.77 -6.59 -5.98
C VAL A 71 -7.57 -5.31 -6.22
N GLU A 72 -7.75 -4.51 -5.19
CA GLU A 72 -8.41 -3.21 -5.29
C GLU A 72 -7.41 -2.06 -5.43
N ASN A 73 -6.24 -2.21 -4.84
CA ASN A 73 -5.22 -1.17 -4.81
C ASN A 73 -3.87 -1.71 -5.24
N ILE A 74 -3.17 -0.91 -6.03
CA ILE A 74 -1.74 -1.12 -6.29
C ILE A 74 -1.03 -0.05 -5.48
N VAL A 75 0.01 -0.43 -4.74
CA VAL A 75 0.68 0.49 -3.83
C VAL A 75 2.16 0.59 -4.16
N ILE A 76 2.64 1.83 -4.25
CA ILE A 76 4.07 2.12 -4.35
C ILE A 76 4.54 2.48 -2.94
N ASP A 77 5.39 1.64 -2.38
CA ASP A 77 5.98 1.83 -1.05
C ASP A 77 7.32 2.55 -1.21
N TYR A 78 7.29 3.88 -1.09
CA TYR A 78 8.47 4.72 -1.24
C TYR A 78 9.27 4.78 0.06
N ASN A 79 10.54 4.43 -0.01
CA ASN A 79 11.45 4.35 1.14
C ASN A 79 12.68 5.28 0.99
N GLY A 80 12.58 6.33 0.18
CA GLY A 80 13.67 7.28 -0.04
C GLY A 80 13.65 8.45 0.94
N ARG A 81 14.36 9.50 0.58
CA ARG A 81 14.54 10.69 1.44
C ARG A 81 13.91 11.95 0.86
N ASP A 82 13.30 11.86 -0.32
CA ASP A 82 12.72 13.02 -1.00
C ASP A 82 11.27 12.71 -1.41
N PRO A 83 10.34 12.70 -0.45
CA PRO A 83 8.94 12.36 -0.73
C PRO A 83 8.27 13.36 -1.67
N GLN A 84 8.66 14.63 -1.63
CA GLN A 84 8.09 15.66 -2.53
C GLN A 84 8.44 15.37 -3.98
N ARG A 85 9.71 15.06 -4.27
CA ARG A 85 10.15 14.70 -5.61
C ARG A 85 9.47 13.42 -6.08
N PHE A 86 9.42 12.41 -5.21
CA PHE A 86 8.75 11.14 -5.52
C PHE A 86 7.29 11.39 -5.89
N TYR A 87 6.56 12.08 -5.02
CA TYR A 87 5.14 12.34 -5.26
C TYR A 87 4.92 13.13 -6.55
N HIS A 88 5.73 14.16 -6.78
CA HIS A 88 5.63 14.97 -7.98
C HIS A 88 5.81 14.13 -9.25
N ARG A 89 6.86 13.30 -9.30
CA ARG A 89 7.15 12.44 -10.45
C ARG A 89 6.09 11.36 -10.62
N ALA A 90 5.69 10.73 -9.53
CA ALA A 90 4.70 9.67 -9.57
C ALA A 90 3.33 10.16 -10.04
N GLN A 91 2.86 11.30 -9.51
CA GLN A 91 1.55 11.83 -9.91
C GLN A 91 1.51 12.24 -11.38
N LEU A 92 2.58 12.83 -11.90
CA LEU A 92 2.66 13.19 -13.32
C LEU A 92 2.60 11.92 -14.19
N LEU A 93 3.36 10.90 -13.82
CA LEU A 93 3.38 9.63 -14.54
C LEU A 93 2.00 8.99 -14.53
N LEU A 94 1.35 8.90 -13.37
CA LEU A 94 0.04 8.29 -13.26
C LEU A 94 -1.01 9.01 -14.12
N ARG A 95 -0.99 10.34 -14.12
CA ARG A 95 -1.89 11.12 -14.99
C ARG A 95 -1.63 10.87 -16.46
N GLU A 96 -0.36 10.82 -16.88
CA GLU A 96 0.00 10.52 -18.26
C GLU A 96 -0.51 9.15 -18.70
N GLU A 97 -0.49 8.17 -17.78
CA GLU A 97 -0.97 6.81 -18.04
C GLU A 97 -2.48 6.67 -17.88
N GLY A 98 -3.19 7.74 -17.51
CA GLY A 98 -4.64 7.73 -17.36
C GLY A 98 -5.15 7.29 -16.00
N TYR A 99 -4.28 7.16 -15.00
CA TYR A 99 -4.67 6.81 -13.64
C TYR A 99 -4.81 8.07 -12.80
N ILE A 100 -6.05 8.47 -12.53
CA ILE A 100 -6.37 9.73 -11.85
C ILE A 100 -6.95 9.54 -10.45
N ASN A 101 -7.16 8.30 -10.02
CA ASN A 101 -7.68 8.02 -8.69
C ASN A 101 -6.59 7.37 -7.84
N PHE A 102 -5.88 8.19 -7.07
CA PHE A 102 -4.80 7.76 -6.20
C PHE A 102 -4.70 8.64 -4.96
N THR A 103 -4.10 8.10 -3.91
CA THR A 103 -3.90 8.80 -2.65
C THR A 103 -2.52 8.43 -2.10
N ALA A 104 -1.73 9.43 -1.72
CA ALA A 104 -0.48 9.21 -1.02
C ALA A 104 -0.70 9.39 0.49
N PHE A 105 -0.15 8.47 1.27
CA PHE A 105 -0.25 8.48 2.72
C PHE A 105 1.13 8.52 3.34
N GLU A 106 1.23 9.19 4.48
CA GLU A 106 2.39 9.15 5.35
C GLU A 106 2.37 7.85 6.16
N THR A 107 3.57 7.34 6.46
CA THR A 107 3.77 6.14 7.28
C THR A 107 4.37 6.53 8.64
N LYS A 108 4.65 5.55 9.49
CA LYS A 108 5.34 5.79 10.77
C LYS A 108 6.76 6.30 10.59
N THR A 109 7.39 6.01 9.47
CA THR A 109 8.75 6.46 9.17
C THR A 109 8.68 7.78 8.41
N GLU A 110 9.26 8.83 8.97
CA GLU A 110 9.28 10.14 8.33
C GLU A 110 9.90 10.08 6.94
N GLY A 111 9.25 10.73 5.97
CA GLY A 111 9.68 10.78 4.59
C GLY A 111 9.29 9.57 3.75
N HIS A 112 8.83 8.48 4.35
CA HIS A 112 8.31 7.33 3.61
C HIS A 112 6.85 7.55 3.26
N LEU A 113 6.46 7.12 2.04
CA LEU A 113 5.09 7.27 1.56
C LEU A 113 4.56 5.95 1.03
N HIS A 114 3.27 5.72 1.24
CA HIS A 114 2.52 4.69 0.51
C HIS A 114 1.60 5.39 -0.48
N LEU A 115 1.85 5.22 -1.77
CA LEU A 115 0.99 5.76 -2.82
C LEU A 115 0.04 4.67 -3.30
N TYR A 116 -1.23 4.80 -2.94
CA TYR A 116 -2.29 3.86 -3.31
C TYR A 116 -2.91 4.29 -4.62
N ILE A 117 -2.86 3.40 -5.62
CA ILE A 117 -3.57 3.57 -6.88
C ILE A 117 -4.86 2.77 -6.76
N HIS A 118 -5.98 3.46 -6.69
CA HIS A 118 -7.31 2.86 -6.52
C HIS A 118 -7.82 2.35 -7.86
N LYS A 119 -7.28 1.21 -8.27
CA LYS A 119 -7.55 0.62 -9.58
C LYS A 119 -8.95 0.03 -9.67
N GLY A 120 -9.49 -0.40 -8.54
CA GLY A 120 -10.72 -1.17 -8.50
C GLY A 120 -10.46 -2.64 -8.75
N HIS A 121 -11.51 -3.40 -8.85
CA HIS A 121 -11.48 -4.86 -8.91
C HIS A 121 -10.62 -5.37 -10.09
N THR A 122 -9.43 -5.86 -9.78
CA THR A 122 -8.39 -6.18 -10.75
C THR A 122 -7.85 -7.59 -10.49
N THR A 123 -7.54 -8.33 -11.56
CA THR A 123 -6.91 -9.64 -11.42
C THR A 123 -5.47 -9.49 -10.93
N LEU A 124 -4.94 -10.57 -10.31
CA LEU A 124 -3.54 -10.59 -9.90
C LEU A 124 -2.59 -10.30 -11.05
N GLN A 125 -2.83 -10.93 -12.20
CA GLN A 125 -1.96 -10.76 -13.36
C GLN A 125 -1.93 -9.32 -13.84
N GLU A 126 -3.09 -8.68 -13.94
CA GLU A 126 -3.18 -7.27 -14.34
C GLU A 126 -2.51 -6.36 -13.31
N ALA A 127 -2.69 -6.64 -12.01
CA ALA A 127 -2.06 -5.87 -10.95
C ALA A 127 -0.53 -5.96 -11.01
N TYR A 128 0.01 -7.15 -11.19
CA TYR A 128 1.46 -7.35 -11.32
C TYR A 128 2.03 -6.63 -12.54
N GLN A 129 1.36 -6.74 -13.68
CA GLN A 129 1.80 -6.09 -14.92
C GLN A 129 1.76 -4.57 -14.78
N LEU A 130 0.69 -4.03 -14.24
CA LEU A 130 0.55 -2.59 -14.04
C LEU A 130 1.61 -2.06 -13.06
N GLY A 131 1.82 -2.76 -11.96
CA GLY A 131 2.85 -2.38 -10.98
C GLY A 131 4.24 -2.36 -11.57
N LYS A 132 4.59 -3.36 -12.36
CA LYS A 132 5.89 -3.43 -13.04
C LYS A 132 6.05 -2.30 -14.06
N MET A 133 5.02 -2.02 -14.82
CA MET A 133 5.05 -0.96 -15.83
C MET A 133 5.27 0.40 -15.18
N ILE A 134 4.50 0.72 -14.14
CA ILE A 134 4.61 1.99 -13.42
C ILE A 134 6.01 2.11 -12.79
N SER A 135 6.48 1.06 -12.13
CA SER A 135 7.80 1.05 -11.50
C SER A 135 8.93 1.29 -12.52
N MET A 136 8.85 0.63 -13.66
CA MET A 136 9.85 0.78 -14.70
C MET A 136 9.86 2.20 -15.28
N LYS A 137 8.70 2.76 -15.57
CA LYS A 137 8.60 4.13 -16.11
C LYS A 137 9.05 5.17 -15.09
N LEU A 138 8.75 4.97 -13.83
CA LEU A 138 9.18 5.86 -12.75
C LEU A 138 10.70 5.78 -12.56
N ALA A 139 11.28 4.59 -12.65
CA ALA A 139 12.73 4.39 -12.53
C ALA A 139 13.52 5.06 -13.66
N ALA A 140 12.88 5.34 -14.80
CA ALA A 140 13.48 6.12 -15.87
C ALA A 140 13.54 7.61 -15.54
N LYS A 141 12.82 8.08 -14.53
CA LYS A 141 12.69 9.51 -14.17
C LYS A 141 13.42 9.88 -12.88
N MET A 142 13.69 8.89 -12.01
CA MET A 142 14.38 9.12 -10.74
C MET A 142 14.96 7.81 -10.20
N PRO A 143 15.97 7.87 -9.31
CA PRO A 143 16.53 6.66 -8.72
C PRO A 143 15.48 5.85 -7.99
N LYS A 144 15.50 4.54 -8.18
CA LYS A 144 14.53 3.64 -7.58
C LYS A 144 14.78 3.48 -6.08
N GLN A 145 13.84 3.96 -5.27
CA GLN A 145 13.83 3.86 -3.81
C GLN A 145 12.44 3.42 -3.33
N TRP A 146 11.82 2.50 -4.05
CA TRP A 146 10.48 2.01 -3.75
C TRP A 146 10.33 0.54 -4.10
N ARG A 147 9.29 -0.07 -3.52
CA ARG A 147 8.79 -1.37 -3.93
C ARG A 147 7.33 -1.22 -4.35
N VAL A 148 6.84 -2.13 -5.17
CA VAL A 148 5.46 -2.11 -5.63
C VAL A 148 4.74 -3.36 -5.11
N PHE A 149 3.53 -3.16 -4.62
CA PHE A 149 2.68 -4.23 -4.09
C PHE A 149 1.33 -4.23 -4.81
N PRO A 150 0.68 -5.39 -5.03
CA PRO A 150 1.18 -6.71 -4.66
C PRO A 150 2.39 -7.12 -5.50
N THR A 151 3.17 -8.06 -5.00
CA THR A 151 4.37 -8.56 -5.67
C THR A 151 4.38 -10.09 -5.76
N GLN A 152 4.92 -10.61 -6.86
CA GLN A 152 5.15 -12.04 -7.03
C GLN A 152 6.32 -12.58 -6.19
N ASP A 153 7.11 -11.69 -5.59
CA ASP A 153 8.26 -12.05 -4.76
C ASP A 153 7.85 -12.51 -3.36
N LEU A 154 6.57 -12.45 -3.03
CA LEU A 154 5.99 -12.92 -1.79
C LEU A 154 4.84 -13.88 -2.05
N PRO A 155 4.59 -14.85 -1.15
CA PRO A 155 3.35 -15.64 -1.19
C PRO A 155 2.13 -14.72 -1.18
N LEU A 156 1.04 -15.18 -1.78
CA LEU A 156 -0.20 -14.37 -1.86
C LEU A 156 -0.61 -13.85 -0.48
N GLU A 157 -0.58 -14.72 0.52
CA GLU A 157 -0.98 -14.39 1.89
C GLU A 157 -0.12 -13.29 2.53
N TYR A 158 1.13 -13.18 2.12
CA TYR A 158 2.07 -12.21 2.71
C TYR A 158 2.21 -10.92 1.91
N ASN A 159 1.33 -10.70 0.95
CA ASN A 159 1.17 -9.39 0.31
C ASN A 159 0.34 -8.49 1.22
N ILE A 160 0.98 -8.00 2.27
CA ILE A 160 0.36 -7.16 3.31
C ILE A 160 1.13 -5.85 3.43
N LEU A 161 0.45 -4.80 3.86
CA LEU A 161 1.05 -3.48 4.10
C LEU A 161 0.56 -2.91 5.42
N ASN A 162 1.44 -2.22 6.12
CA ASN A 162 1.07 -1.48 7.31
C ASN A 162 0.02 -0.43 6.94
N LEU A 163 -0.95 -0.23 7.83
CA LEU A 163 -1.91 0.87 7.70
C LEU A 163 -1.15 2.20 7.70
N PRO A 164 -1.63 3.18 6.93
CA PRO A 164 -1.02 4.51 6.96
C PRO A 164 -1.27 5.25 8.28
N GLN A 165 -0.56 6.36 8.46
CA GLN A 165 -0.73 7.24 9.62
C GLN A 165 -1.57 8.47 9.31
N ALA A 166 -1.38 9.05 8.12
CA ALA A 166 -2.08 10.27 7.71
C ALA A 166 -2.10 10.39 6.19
N VAL A 167 -3.05 11.16 5.68
CA VAL A 167 -3.08 11.50 4.25
C VAL A 167 -1.98 12.51 3.96
N TYR A 168 -1.17 12.22 2.94
CA TYR A 168 -0.17 13.15 2.42
C TYR A 168 -0.76 14.00 1.31
N ALA A 169 -1.35 13.35 0.27
CA ALA A 169 -1.97 14.04 -0.85
C ALA A 169 -2.92 13.09 -1.58
N LYS A 170 -4.00 13.64 -2.18
CA LYS A 170 -4.96 12.84 -2.94
C LYS A 170 -5.36 13.51 -4.23
N GLU A 171 -5.64 12.67 -5.25
CA GLU A 171 -6.19 13.07 -6.52
C GLU A 171 -7.49 12.29 -6.77
N ARG A 172 -8.48 12.96 -7.36
CA ARG A 172 -9.79 12.36 -7.63
C ARG A 172 -10.31 12.67 -9.04
N GLY A 173 -9.40 12.96 -9.95
CA GLY A 173 -9.79 13.29 -11.31
C GLY A 173 -10.39 14.68 -11.44
N ALA A 174 -11.20 14.89 -12.49
CA ALA A 174 -11.69 16.20 -12.86
C ALA A 174 -12.56 16.88 -11.81
N SER A 175 -13.38 16.09 -11.08
CA SER A 175 -14.25 16.64 -10.04
C SER A 175 -13.48 17.23 -8.86
N TRP A 176 -12.29 16.69 -8.59
CA TRP A 176 -11.42 17.18 -7.52
C TRP A 176 -10.78 18.52 -7.90
N SER A 177 -10.34 18.66 -9.14
CA SER A 177 -9.65 19.86 -9.60
C SER A 177 -10.53 21.11 -9.57
N LYS A 178 -11.84 20.96 -9.59
CA LYS A 178 -12.80 22.09 -9.53
C LYS A 178 -12.81 22.81 -8.18
N HIS A 179 -12.24 22.22 -7.17
CA HIS A 179 -12.20 22.77 -5.81
C HIS A 179 -10.85 23.42 -5.46
N MET A 180 -10.02 23.52 -6.40
CA MET A 180 -8.69 24.12 -6.22
C MET A 180 -8.68 25.60 -6.54
#